data_ed47ab91ee3adfc03b81e32e60f26017
#
_entry.id   ed47ab91ee3adfc03b81e32e60f26017
#
_cell.length_a   1.000
_cell.length_b   1.000
_cell.length_c   1.000
_cell.angle_alpha   90.00
_cell.angle_beta   90.00
_cell.angle_gamma   90.00
#
_symmetry.space_group_name_H-M   'P 1'
#
loop_
_entity.id
_entity.type
_entity.pdbx_description
1 polymer ?
#
loop_
_entity_poly.entity_id
_entity_poly.type
_entity_poly.pdbx_seq_one_letter_code
_entity_poly.pdbx_strand_id
1 'polypeptide(L)'
;MVTLVLPRLVSFEGAPRRAASVAERNIAALRSAYWVVLISGFLEPVLYLLSIGVGVGALVGDLRLSGGQLVPYAAFVAPAMLASSAMTGALAETTFNFFGKMKYMKLYDGVIATPVQPFEIALGELGWAMVRGSLYSAAFLGVMVAL
;
A
#
# COMPACT_ATOMS: atom_id res chain seq x y z
N MET A 1 -4.20 -40.34 -8.88
CA MET A 1 -5.35 -39.64 -8.28
C MET A 1 -5.07 -38.15 -7.95
N VAL A 2 -3.81 -37.71 -7.87
CA VAL A 2 -3.41 -36.32 -7.60
C VAL A 2 -3.56 -35.39 -8.81
N THR A 3 -3.42 -35.91 -10.02
CA THR A 3 -3.45 -35.13 -11.29
C THR A 3 -4.84 -34.60 -11.69
N LEU A 4 -5.93 -35.10 -11.11
CA LEU A 4 -7.31 -34.67 -11.41
C LEU A 4 -7.81 -33.55 -10.49
N VAL A 5 -7.11 -33.24 -9.40
CA VAL A 5 -7.52 -32.22 -8.43
C VAL A 5 -6.93 -30.85 -8.79
N LEU A 6 -5.76 -30.81 -9.45
CA LEU A 6 -5.09 -29.57 -9.84
C LEU A 6 -5.89 -28.65 -10.79
N PRO A 7 -6.58 -29.15 -11.83
CA PRO A 7 -7.35 -28.27 -12.72
C PRO A 7 -8.61 -27.67 -12.07
N ARG A 8 -9.12 -28.26 -10.99
CA ARG A 8 -10.24 -27.68 -10.22
C ARG A 8 -9.82 -26.60 -9.22
N LEU A 9 -8.53 -26.57 -8.84
CA LEU A 9 -8.01 -25.58 -7.92
C LEU A 9 -7.65 -24.24 -8.61
N VAL A 10 -7.52 -24.23 -9.94
CA VAL A 10 -7.15 -23.02 -10.69
C VAL A 10 -8.03 -22.93 -11.94
N SER A 11 -9.31 -22.61 -11.78
CA SER A 11 -10.14 -22.22 -12.93
C SER A 11 -9.96 -20.71 -13.14
N PHE A 12 -9.25 -20.34 -14.20
CA PHE A 12 -9.06 -18.94 -14.59
C PHE A 12 -10.33 -18.28 -15.14
N GLU A 13 -11.36 -19.07 -15.50
CA GLU A 13 -12.65 -18.54 -15.95
C GLU A 13 -13.38 -17.86 -14.79
N GLY A 14 -13.54 -16.55 -14.91
CA GLY A 14 -14.19 -15.71 -13.90
C GLY A 14 -13.27 -15.23 -12.75
N ALA A 15 -11.99 -15.62 -12.73
CA ALA A 15 -11.02 -15.17 -11.73
C ALA A 15 -10.98 -13.64 -11.59
N PRO A 16 -10.97 -12.81 -12.67
CA PRO A 16 -10.92 -11.36 -12.51
C PRO A 16 -12.19 -10.80 -11.85
N ARG A 17 -13.38 -11.37 -12.13
CA ARG A 17 -14.63 -10.90 -11.49
C ARG A 17 -14.66 -11.25 -10.00
N ARG A 18 -14.20 -12.43 -9.62
CA ARG A 18 -14.15 -12.87 -8.23
C ARG A 18 -13.07 -12.13 -7.44
N ALA A 19 -11.92 -11.89 -8.04
CA ALA A 19 -10.89 -11.02 -7.46
C ALA A 19 -11.38 -9.57 -7.28
N ALA A 20 -12.14 -9.05 -8.26
CA ALA A 20 -12.78 -7.73 -8.15
C ALA A 20 -13.76 -7.66 -6.97
N SER A 21 -14.55 -8.71 -6.71
CA SER A 21 -15.47 -8.74 -5.56
C SER A 21 -14.72 -8.70 -4.21
N VAL A 22 -13.52 -9.27 -4.13
CA VAL A 22 -12.65 -9.14 -2.95
C VAL A 22 -12.17 -7.70 -2.79
N ALA A 23 -11.77 -7.05 -3.89
CA ALA A 23 -11.37 -5.65 -3.89
C ALA A 23 -12.55 -4.72 -3.52
N GLU A 24 -13.75 -4.95 -4.06
CA GLU A 24 -14.98 -4.21 -3.72
C GLU A 24 -15.31 -4.30 -2.23
N ARG A 25 -15.16 -5.47 -1.64
CA ARG A 25 -15.33 -5.66 -0.20
C ARG A 25 -14.31 -4.83 0.59
N ASN A 26 -13.06 -4.80 0.16
CA ASN A 26 -12.02 -3.98 0.80
C ASN A 26 -12.33 -2.49 0.68
N ILE A 27 -12.88 -2.03 -0.47
CA ILE A 27 -13.36 -0.65 -0.66
C ILE A 27 -14.52 -0.34 0.29
N ALA A 28 -15.48 -1.24 0.41
CA ALA A 28 -16.63 -1.07 1.31
C ALA A 28 -16.20 -1.00 2.79
N ALA A 29 -15.24 -1.85 3.19
CA ALA A 29 -14.66 -1.81 4.53
C ALA A 29 -13.89 -0.50 4.79
N LEU A 30 -13.18 0.01 3.78
CA LEU A 30 -12.48 1.30 3.86
C LEU A 30 -13.46 2.46 4.09
N ARG A 31 -14.63 2.42 3.47
CA ARG A 31 -15.65 3.48 3.59
C ARG A 31 -16.09 3.71 5.04
N SER A 32 -16.07 2.69 5.87
CA SER A 32 -16.41 2.78 7.29
C SER A 32 -15.28 3.38 8.15
N ALA A 33 -14.00 3.17 7.76
CA ALA A 33 -12.82 3.65 8.48
C ALA A 33 -12.02 4.71 7.69
N TYR A 34 -12.62 5.30 6.67
CA TYR A 34 -11.98 6.15 5.66
C TYR A 34 -11.09 7.25 6.25
N TRP A 35 -11.61 8.01 7.21
CA TRP A 35 -10.87 9.12 7.82
C TRP A 35 -9.65 8.65 8.62
N VAL A 36 -9.77 7.57 9.37
CA VAL A 36 -8.67 7.03 10.18
C VAL A 36 -7.54 6.53 9.28
N VAL A 37 -7.89 5.81 8.22
CA VAL A 37 -6.91 5.25 7.28
C VAL A 37 -6.23 6.35 6.46
N LEU A 38 -6.97 7.36 6.01
CA LEU A 38 -6.38 8.50 5.29
C LEU A 38 -5.46 9.31 6.19
N ILE A 39 -5.93 9.68 7.38
CA ILE A 39 -5.13 10.50 8.30
C ILE A 39 -3.86 9.75 8.70
N SER A 40 -3.95 8.49 9.11
CA SER A 40 -2.77 7.73 9.54
C SER A 40 -1.77 7.51 8.40
N GLY A 41 -2.24 7.16 7.22
CA GLY A 41 -1.36 6.89 6.09
C GLY A 41 -0.75 8.14 5.45
N PHE A 42 -1.39 9.30 5.62
CA PHE A 42 -0.93 10.57 5.06
C PHE A 42 -0.12 11.39 6.07
N LEU A 43 -0.50 11.38 7.33
CA LEU A 43 0.10 12.20 8.37
C LEU A 43 1.56 11.79 8.65
N GLU A 44 1.84 10.49 8.68
CA GLU A 44 3.17 9.97 8.96
C GLU A 44 4.23 10.47 7.96
N PRO A 45 4.08 10.29 6.62
CA PRO A 45 5.03 10.82 5.64
C PRO A 45 5.18 12.34 5.67
N VAL A 46 4.08 13.06 5.90
CA VAL A 46 4.09 14.54 5.96
C VAL A 46 4.85 15.03 7.18
N LEU A 47 4.56 14.48 8.36
CA LEU A 47 5.28 14.85 9.58
C LEU A 47 6.76 14.50 9.50
N TYR A 48 7.08 13.38 8.87
CA TYR A 48 8.46 12.96 8.68
C TYR A 48 9.20 13.92 7.73
N LEU A 49 8.58 14.29 6.61
CA LEU A 49 9.16 15.24 5.66
C LEU A 49 9.33 16.62 6.29
N LEU A 50 8.36 17.10 7.06
CA LEU A 50 8.46 18.34 7.79
C LEU A 50 9.57 18.29 8.86
N SER A 51 9.65 17.20 9.62
CA SER A 51 10.68 17.04 10.65
C SER A 51 12.09 17.04 10.05
N ILE A 52 12.31 16.31 8.96
CA ILE A 52 13.60 16.28 8.27
C ILE A 52 13.84 17.59 7.52
N GLY A 53 12.83 18.10 6.81
CA GLY A 53 12.98 19.33 6.03
C GLY A 53 13.29 20.54 6.92
N VAL A 54 12.53 20.72 7.98
CA VAL A 54 12.72 21.86 8.91
C VAL A 54 13.83 21.59 9.93
N GLY A 55 13.86 20.38 10.52
CA GLY A 55 14.82 20.04 11.57
C GLY A 55 16.23 19.85 11.03
N VAL A 56 16.42 18.87 10.17
CA VAL A 56 17.73 18.53 9.61
C VAL A 56 18.13 19.51 8.51
N GLY A 57 17.19 19.94 7.70
CA GLY A 57 17.44 20.91 6.62
C GLY A 57 17.98 22.24 7.13
N ALA A 58 17.51 22.72 8.28
CA ALA A 58 18.04 23.94 8.91
C ALA A 58 19.50 23.80 9.38
N LEU A 59 19.93 22.58 9.70
CA LEU A 59 21.30 22.29 10.14
C LEU A 59 22.26 22.02 8.97
N VAL A 60 21.78 21.36 7.92
CA VAL A 60 22.60 20.92 6.78
C VAL A 60 22.65 22.00 5.69
N GLY A 61 21.58 22.78 5.54
CA GLY A 61 21.46 23.77 4.47
C GLY A 61 21.32 23.14 3.09
N ASP A 62 21.78 23.87 2.07
CA ASP A 62 21.71 23.44 0.68
C ASP A 62 22.86 22.49 0.34
N LEU A 63 22.53 21.40 -0.36
CA LEU A 63 23.49 20.43 -0.86
C LEU A 63 23.96 20.82 -2.26
N ARG A 64 25.28 20.78 -2.50
CA ARG A 64 25.84 20.86 -3.84
C ARG A 64 25.86 19.48 -4.49
N LEU A 65 25.08 19.33 -5.56
CA LEU A 65 25.18 18.14 -6.42
C LEU A 65 26.43 18.23 -7.31
N SER A 66 26.82 17.07 -7.87
CA SER A 66 27.98 16.94 -8.76
C SER A 66 27.91 17.85 -10.01
N GLY A 67 26.73 18.38 -10.35
CA GLY A 67 26.52 19.36 -11.43
C GLY A 67 26.59 20.83 -11.00
N GLY A 68 26.97 21.13 -9.75
CA GLY A 68 27.05 22.50 -9.22
C GLY A 68 25.71 23.10 -8.80
N GLN A 69 24.61 22.39 -8.95
CA GLN A 69 23.28 22.84 -8.51
C GLN A 69 23.18 22.78 -6.99
N LEU A 70 22.62 23.83 -6.42
CA LEU A 70 22.24 23.88 -5.00
C LEU A 70 20.81 23.37 -4.86
N VAL A 71 20.62 22.34 -4.05
CA VAL A 71 19.32 21.73 -3.81
C VAL A 71 19.08 21.69 -2.29
N PRO A 72 17.92 22.16 -1.80
CA PRO A 72 17.57 22.05 -0.40
C PRO A 72 17.63 20.58 0.06
N TYR A 73 18.13 20.35 1.28
CA TYR A 73 18.27 18.99 1.82
C TYR A 73 16.94 18.21 1.80
N ALA A 74 15.83 18.88 2.12
CA ALA A 74 14.51 18.28 2.09
C ALA A 74 14.13 17.74 0.69
N ALA A 75 14.41 18.51 -0.36
CA ALA A 75 14.12 18.11 -1.75
C ALA A 75 15.01 16.96 -2.22
N PHE A 76 16.24 16.87 -1.71
CA PHE A 76 17.15 15.76 -2.00
C PHE A 76 16.69 14.45 -1.34
N VAL A 77 16.21 14.51 -0.11
CA VAL A 77 15.81 13.32 0.67
C VAL A 77 14.38 12.86 0.33
N ALA A 78 13.52 13.76 -0.12
CA ALA A 78 12.10 13.48 -0.37
C ALA A 78 11.82 12.25 -1.27
N PRO A 79 12.52 12.02 -2.41
CA PRO A 79 12.31 10.83 -3.23
C PRO A 79 12.67 9.52 -2.51
N ALA A 80 13.74 9.53 -1.71
CA ALA A 80 14.16 8.36 -0.93
C ALA A 80 13.13 8.03 0.15
N MET A 81 12.56 9.04 0.78
CA MET A 81 11.50 8.88 1.77
C MET A 81 10.20 8.36 1.16
N LEU A 82 9.84 8.86 -0.04
CA LEU A 82 8.69 8.36 -0.78
C LEU A 82 8.84 6.86 -1.06
N ALA A 83 10.00 6.45 -1.57
CA ALA A 83 10.28 5.05 -1.86
C ALA A 83 10.23 4.18 -0.60
N SER A 84 10.82 4.64 0.50
CA SER A 84 10.82 3.94 1.79
C SER A 84 9.41 3.80 2.36
N SER A 85 8.62 4.87 2.34
CA SER A 85 7.23 4.87 2.81
C SER A 85 6.34 3.94 1.97
N ALA A 86 6.49 3.96 0.65
CA ALA A 86 5.75 3.08 -0.26
C ALA A 86 6.08 1.60 0.01
N MET A 87 7.36 1.28 0.21
CA MET A 87 7.81 -0.07 0.54
C MET A 87 7.27 -0.53 1.89
N THR A 88 7.40 0.29 2.92
CA THR A 88 6.90 -0.04 4.27
C THR A 88 5.38 -0.22 4.28
N GLY A 89 4.65 0.65 3.58
CA GLY A 89 3.20 0.54 3.43
C GLY A 89 2.78 -0.74 2.72
N ALA A 90 3.46 -1.11 1.64
CA ALA A 90 3.21 -2.36 0.91
C ALA A 90 3.50 -3.59 1.78
N LEU A 91 4.61 -3.59 2.53
CA LEU A 91 4.95 -4.68 3.46
C LEU A 91 3.92 -4.80 4.58
N ALA A 92 3.48 -3.70 5.17
CA ALA A 92 2.47 -3.71 6.21
C ALA A 92 1.14 -4.27 5.71
N GLU A 93 0.70 -3.89 4.51
CA GLU A 93 -0.55 -4.37 3.92
C GLU A 93 -0.48 -5.86 3.56
N THR A 94 0.60 -6.29 2.90
CA THR A 94 0.73 -7.67 2.44
C THR A 94 1.10 -8.65 3.55
N THR A 95 1.71 -8.19 4.64
CA THR A 95 2.14 -9.05 5.74
C THR A 95 1.18 -8.96 6.92
N PHE A 96 1.14 -7.82 7.61
CA PHE A 96 0.39 -7.68 8.85
C PHE A 96 -1.12 -7.68 8.65
N ASN A 97 -1.62 -6.92 7.68
CA ASN A 97 -3.05 -6.85 7.43
C ASN A 97 -3.58 -8.15 6.86
N PHE A 98 -2.85 -8.75 5.91
CA PHE A 98 -3.22 -10.05 5.36
C PHE A 98 -3.21 -11.15 6.42
N PHE A 99 -2.15 -11.21 7.24
CA PHE A 99 -2.05 -12.18 8.33
C PHE A 99 -3.15 -11.96 9.39
N GLY A 100 -3.44 -10.71 9.73
CA GLY A 100 -4.51 -10.35 10.64
C GLY A 100 -5.88 -10.82 10.17
N LYS A 101 -6.20 -10.58 8.88
CA LYS A 101 -7.44 -11.05 8.24
C LYS A 101 -7.52 -12.58 8.22
N MET A 102 -6.41 -13.26 7.97
CA MET A 102 -6.35 -14.71 7.88
C MET A 102 -6.43 -15.37 9.27
N LYS A 103 -5.60 -14.96 10.21
CA LYS A 103 -5.39 -15.67 11.47
C LYS A 103 -6.36 -15.25 12.57
N TYR A 104 -6.54 -13.93 12.75
CA TYR A 104 -7.33 -13.40 13.86
C TYR A 104 -8.80 -13.21 13.49
N MET A 105 -9.08 -12.67 12.34
CA MET A 105 -10.46 -12.41 11.91
C MET A 105 -11.12 -13.63 11.28
N LYS A 106 -10.35 -14.66 10.90
CA LYS A 106 -10.81 -15.85 10.16
C LYS A 106 -11.69 -15.49 8.96
N LEU A 107 -11.42 -14.33 8.37
CA LEU A 107 -12.25 -13.75 7.33
C LEU A 107 -12.30 -14.64 6.10
N TYR A 108 -11.17 -15.26 5.78
CA TYR A 108 -11.05 -16.11 4.59
C TYR A 108 -11.70 -17.49 4.77
N ASP A 109 -11.91 -17.96 6.00
CA ASP A 109 -12.67 -19.19 6.24
C ASP A 109 -14.11 -19.05 5.71
N GLY A 110 -14.73 -17.87 5.94
CA GLY A 110 -16.03 -17.55 5.38
C GLY A 110 -16.03 -17.37 3.85
N VAL A 111 -14.96 -16.79 3.30
CA VAL A 111 -14.83 -16.58 1.85
C VAL A 111 -14.59 -17.90 1.11
N ILE A 112 -13.80 -18.82 1.67
CA ILE A 112 -13.54 -20.15 1.09
C ILE A 112 -14.79 -21.04 1.11
N ALA A 113 -15.76 -20.77 1.98
CA ALA A 113 -17.06 -21.42 1.95
C ALA A 113 -17.92 -21.00 0.73
N THR A 114 -17.51 -19.96 0.00
CA THR A 114 -18.10 -19.53 -1.28
C THR A 114 -17.31 -20.13 -2.46
N PRO A 115 -17.78 -20.04 -3.72
CA PRO A 115 -17.03 -20.54 -4.89
C PRO A 115 -15.75 -19.73 -5.20
N VAL A 116 -15.26 -18.89 -4.29
CA VAL A 116 -14.02 -18.13 -4.44
C VAL A 116 -12.82 -18.97 -4.04
N GLN A 117 -11.80 -19.00 -4.90
CA GLN A 117 -10.59 -19.77 -4.69
C GLN A 117 -9.53 -18.99 -3.90
N PRO A 118 -8.63 -19.65 -3.15
CA PRO A 118 -7.55 -18.97 -2.41
C PRO A 118 -6.66 -18.10 -3.30
N PHE A 119 -6.44 -18.49 -4.54
CA PHE A 119 -5.68 -17.70 -5.52
C PHE A 119 -6.39 -16.39 -5.90
N GLU A 120 -7.72 -16.40 -6.00
CA GLU A 120 -8.52 -15.21 -6.30
C GLU A 120 -8.54 -14.22 -5.13
N ILE A 121 -8.52 -14.75 -3.90
CA ILE A 121 -8.34 -13.93 -2.69
C ILE A 121 -6.97 -13.25 -2.73
N ALA A 122 -5.90 -14.00 -3.02
CA ALA A 122 -4.55 -13.44 -3.08
C ALA A 122 -4.44 -12.35 -4.16
N LEU A 123 -5.00 -12.57 -5.35
CA LEU A 123 -5.03 -11.56 -6.42
C LEU A 123 -5.82 -10.31 -6.01
N GLY A 124 -6.96 -10.48 -5.36
CA GLY A 124 -7.78 -9.36 -4.88
C GLY A 124 -7.08 -8.53 -3.82
N GLU A 125 -6.42 -9.17 -2.86
CA GLU A 125 -5.66 -8.48 -1.81
C GLU A 125 -4.40 -7.80 -2.35
N LEU A 126 -3.66 -8.44 -3.26
CA LEU A 126 -2.51 -7.82 -3.92
C LEU A 126 -2.94 -6.63 -4.78
N GLY A 127 -4.00 -6.77 -5.57
CA GLY A 127 -4.56 -5.68 -6.35
C GLY A 127 -4.98 -4.50 -5.47
N TRP A 128 -5.61 -4.78 -4.34
CA TRP A 128 -5.97 -3.78 -3.34
C TRP A 128 -4.75 -3.08 -2.74
N ALA A 129 -3.71 -3.83 -2.37
CA ALA A 129 -2.45 -3.28 -1.83
C ALA A 129 -1.77 -2.34 -2.84
N MET A 130 -1.78 -2.69 -4.14
CA MET A 130 -1.24 -1.84 -5.21
C MET A 130 -2.04 -0.54 -5.37
N VAL A 131 -3.36 -0.60 -5.39
CA VAL A 131 -4.22 0.60 -5.47
C VAL A 131 -3.98 1.52 -4.28
N ARG A 132 -3.93 0.97 -3.08
CA ARG A 132 -3.70 1.73 -1.85
C ARG A 132 -2.29 2.35 -1.82
N GLY A 133 -1.27 1.58 -2.19
CA GLY A 133 0.11 2.08 -2.30
C GLY A 133 0.25 3.21 -3.32
N SER A 134 -0.40 3.08 -4.48
CA SER A 134 -0.42 4.13 -5.51
C SER A 134 -1.11 5.41 -5.00
N LEU A 135 -2.20 5.27 -4.25
CA LEU A 135 -2.91 6.41 -3.67
C LEU A 135 -2.04 7.17 -2.67
N TYR A 136 -1.33 6.46 -1.78
CA TYR A 136 -0.42 7.08 -0.82
C TYR A 136 0.77 7.75 -1.49
N SER A 137 1.35 7.10 -2.51
CA SER A 137 2.44 7.68 -3.29
C SER A 137 2.01 8.94 -4.04
N ALA A 138 0.83 8.95 -4.63
CA ALA A 138 0.27 10.12 -5.30
C ALA A 138 0.00 11.27 -4.31
N ALA A 139 -0.53 10.96 -3.14
CA ALA A 139 -0.76 11.94 -2.09
C ALA A 139 0.55 12.56 -1.59
N PHE A 140 1.59 11.74 -1.38
CA PHE A 140 2.92 12.21 -0.99
C PHE A 140 3.55 13.10 -2.06
N LEU A 141 3.47 12.70 -3.34
CA LEU A 141 3.93 13.52 -4.46
C LEU A 141 3.18 14.86 -4.52
N GLY A 142 1.88 14.86 -4.26
CA GLY A 142 1.08 16.08 -4.19
C GLY A 142 1.58 17.05 -3.11
N VAL A 143 1.95 16.53 -1.95
CA VAL A 143 2.56 17.36 -0.86
C VAL A 143 3.94 17.88 -1.28
N MET A 144 4.77 17.03 -1.92
CA MET A 144 6.08 17.46 -2.40
C MET A 144 6.01 18.61 -3.42
N VAL A 145 5.00 18.59 -4.28
CA VAL A 145 4.81 19.65 -5.30
C VAL A 145 4.24 20.93 -4.68
N ALA A 146 3.49 20.80 -3.57
CA ALA A 146 2.85 21.92 -2.89
C ALA A 146 3.78 22.68 -1.93
N LEU A 147 4.86 22.06 -1.48
CA LEU A 147 5.89 22.63 -0.61
C LEU A 147 7.02 23.24 -1.40
#